data_2703510ebe6d4b76dfca3a70ca7554f8
#
_entry.id   2703510ebe6d4b76dfca3a70ca7554f8
#
_cell.length_a   1.000
_cell.length_b   1.000
_cell.length_c   1.000
_cell.angle_alpha   90.00
_cell.angle_beta   90.00
_cell.angle_gamma   90.00
#
_symmetry.space_group_name_H-M   'P 1'
#
loop_
_entity.id
_entity.type
_entity.pdbx_description
1 polymer ?
#
loop_
_entity_poly.entity_id
_entity_poly.type
_entity_poly.pdbx_seq_one_letter_code
_entity_poly.pdbx_strand_id
1 'polypeptide(L)'
;MVTVTKGQKSASSEGRILGTRVPALFPPKGPVSVMIFGEAPGPNGADKSGIPFFGDRAGKPVYDALIAEGRCRLSRPLEGIPWDGAALKAAGVRPTLIDTALSNAYPVCPTDDGEHFRAPSKAEMSSPANVRRVRSELAKARRRGLRTVIVLGRTADWLLGTYLGLREEPDLNYHQIAHPSPLGLMWLARRAGKGVRVSQVKAEWMRQFRSMLRER
;
A
#
# COMPACT_ATOMS: atom_id res chain seq x y z
N MET A 1 -2.24 1.66 -48.97
CA MET A 1 -1.63 1.44 -47.64
C MET A 1 -2.37 2.34 -46.66
N VAL A 2 -3.37 1.80 -45.95
CA VAL A 2 -4.22 2.56 -45.02
C VAL A 2 -3.73 2.28 -43.61
N THR A 3 -3.18 3.29 -42.99
CA THR A 3 -2.69 3.23 -41.61
C THR A 3 -3.89 3.33 -40.68
N VAL A 4 -4.26 2.20 -40.05
CA VAL A 4 -5.31 2.18 -39.04
C VAL A 4 -4.69 2.69 -37.73
N THR A 5 -4.98 3.94 -37.40
CA THR A 5 -4.74 4.49 -36.06
C THR A 5 -5.68 3.80 -35.08
N LYS A 6 -5.12 2.96 -34.15
CA LYS A 6 -5.86 2.47 -32.99
C LYS A 6 -6.27 3.65 -32.14
N GLY A 7 -7.57 3.98 -32.18
CA GLY A 7 -8.16 4.96 -31.29
C GLY A 7 -7.97 4.52 -29.84
N GLN A 8 -7.24 5.31 -29.06
CA GLN A 8 -7.25 5.24 -27.61
C GLN A 8 -8.69 5.49 -27.14
N LYS A 9 -9.34 4.45 -26.65
CA LYS A 9 -10.58 4.61 -25.90
C LYS A 9 -10.23 5.39 -24.63
N SER A 10 -10.67 6.63 -24.56
CA SER A 10 -10.72 7.42 -23.34
C SER A 10 -11.60 6.65 -22.35
N ALA A 11 -10.99 5.93 -21.40
CA ALA A 11 -11.71 5.36 -20.28
C ALA A 11 -12.28 6.52 -19.46
N SER A 12 -13.58 6.50 -19.20
CA SER A 12 -14.22 7.45 -18.31
C SER A 12 -13.60 7.30 -16.92
N SER A 13 -12.76 8.23 -16.56
CA SER A 13 -11.96 8.19 -15.33
C SER A 13 -12.68 8.83 -14.14
N GLU A 14 -14.00 8.84 -14.14
CA GLU A 14 -14.77 9.48 -13.09
C GLU A 14 -14.37 8.92 -11.71
N GLY A 15 -13.79 9.78 -10.88
CA GLY A 15 -13.29 9.44 -9.55
C GLY A 15 -11.90 8.80 -9.48
N ARG A 16 -11.22 8.53 -10.62
CA ARG A 16 -9.84 8.03 -10.65
C ARG A 16 -8.83 9.16 -10.81
N ILE A 17 -7.64 8.97 -10.22
CA ILE A 17 -6.52 9.92 -10.29
C ILE A 17 -5.42 9.35 -11.19
N LEU A 18 -5.78 8.80 -12.36
CA LEU A 18 -4.85 8.20 -13.30
C LEU A 18 -3.68 9.12 -13.64
N GLY A 19 -2.47 8.59 -13.58
CA GLY A 19 -1.25 9.36 -13.80
C GLY A 19 -0.86 10.30 -12.66
N THR A 20 -1.72 10.46 -11.66
CA THR A 20 -1.43 11.27 -10.47
C THR A 20 -0.75 10.40 -9.41
N ARG A 21 0.26 10.97 -8.76
CA ARG A 21 0.95 10.28 -7.67
C ARG A 21 0.11 10.25 -6.42
N VAL A 22 0.03 9.09 -5.80
CA VAL A 22 -0.48 8.94 -4.43
C VAL A 22 0.69 9.18 -3.48
N PRO A 23 0.72 10.29 -2.75
CA PRO A 23 1.82 10.64 -1.87
C PRO A 23 1.86 9.72 -0.64
N ALA A 24 3.04 9.60 -0.03
CA ALA A 24 3.13 8.94 1.27
C ALA A 24 2.29 9.69 2.32
N LEU A 25 1.58 8.93 3.14
CA LEU A 25 0.82 9.46 4.27
C LEU A 25 1.65 9.37 5.54
N PHE A 26 1.94 10.52 6.13
CA PHE A 26 2.65 10.65 7.40
C PHE A 26 1.69 11.11 8.49
N PRO A 27 1.94 10.79 9.77
CA PRO A 27 1.22 11.43 10.86
C PRO A 27 1.52 12.94 10.86
N PRO A 28 0.53 13.79 11.18
CA PRO A 28 0.68 15.25 11.10
C PRO A 28 1.78 15.78 12.04
N LYS A 29 2.00 15.11 13.16
CA LYS A 29 3.03 15.45 14.16
C LYS A 29 3.51 14.18 14.88
N GLY A 30 4.55 14.31 15.69
CA GLY A 30 5.09 13.23 16.53
C GLY A 30 6.04 12.29 15.79
N PRO A 31 6.43 11.18 16.43
CA PRO A 31 7.35 10.21 15.88
C PRO A 31 6.77 9.45 14.68
N VAL A 32 7.63 8.70 14.00
CA VAL A 32 7.29 7.67 13.00
C VAL A 32 8.19 6.47 13.29
N SER A 33 7.73 5.56 14.12
CA SER A 33 8.50 4.36 14.46
C SER A 33 8.37 3.27 13.40
N VAL A 34 7.22 3.23 12.69
CA VAL A 34 6.91 2.22 11.67
C VAL A 34 6.62 2.89 10.32
N MET A 35 7.16 2.33 9.24
CA MET A 35 6.77 2.71 7.89
C MET A 35 6.36 1.47 7.08
N ILE A 36 5.19 1.54 6.45
CA ILE A 36 4.61 0.42 5.70
C ILE A 36 4.63 0.76 4.21
N PHE A 37 5.16 -0.15 3.40
CA PHE A 37 5.19 -0.03 1.96
C PHE A 37 4.35 -1.11 1.29
N GLY A 38 3.43 -0.69 0.42
CA GLY A 38 2.77 -1.55 -0.55
C GLY A 38 3.46 -1.54 -1.89
N GLU A 39 2.85 -2.21 -2.86
CA GLU A 39 3.35 -2.30 -4.23
C GLU A 39 3.11 -1.00 -5.00
N ALA A 40 1.85 -0.67 -5.24
CA ALA A 40 1.38 0.51 -5.95
C ALA A 40 -0.07 0.83 -5.53
N PRO A 41 -0.58 2.04 -5.82
CA PRO A 41 -1.99 2.36 -5.63
C PRO A 41 -2.90 1.45 -6.46
N GLY A 42 -3.93 0.91 -5.84
CA GLY A 42 -4.95 0.14 -6.54
C GLY A 42 -6.00 1.05 -7.20
N PRO A 43 -6.57 0.62 -8.36
CA PRO A 43 -7.47 1.46 -9.17
C PRO A 43 -8.80 1.80 -8.48
N ASN A 44 -9.25 1.00 -7.54
CA ASN A 44 -10.54 1.17 -6.87
C ASN A 44 -10.44 1.84 -5.50
N GLY A 45 -9.23 1.98 -4.97
CA GLY A 45 -9.01 2.52 -3.64
C GLY A 45 -8.04 3.69 -3.63
N ALA A 46 -6.75 3.41 -3.52
CA ALA A 46 -5.73 4.43 -3.32
C ALA A 46 -5.65 5.42 -4.49
N ASP A 47 -5.83 4.97 -5.75
CA ASP A 47 -5.86 5.85 -6.91
C ASP A 47 -7.03 6.84 -6.87
N LYS A 48 -8.21 6.41 -6.39
CA LYS A 48 -9.40 7.26 -6.27
C LYS A 48 -9.38 8.15 -5.03
N SER A 49 -8.95 7.60 -3.90
CA SER A 49 -8.90 8.36 -2.64
C SER A 49 -7.73 9.34 -2.56
N GLY A 50 -6.64 9.07 -3.30
CA GLY A 50 -5.38 9.79 -3.19
C GLY A 50 -4.59 9.45 -1.92
N ILE A 51 -4.92 8.36 -1.23
CA ILE A 51 -4.33 7.97 0.06
C ILE A 51 -3.86 6.51 -0.04
N PRO A 52 -2.62 6.18 0.37
CA PRO A 52 -2.08 4.82 0.28
C PRO A 52 -3.01 3.80 0.94
N PHE A 53 -3.31 2.70 0.23
CA PHE A 53 -4.19 1.59 0.64
C PHE A 53 -5.65 1.93 0.89
N PHE A 54 -6.05 3.22 0.96
CA PHE A 54 -7.35 3.65 1.45
C PHE A 54 -8.44 3.43 0.39
N GLY A 55 -9.35 2.50 0.70
CA GLY A 55 -10.41 2.04 -0.19
C GLY A 55 -10.05 0.80 -1.02
N ASP A 56 -8.78 0.37 -1.04
CA ASP A 56 -8.39 -0.88 -1.69
C ASP A 56 -8.80 -2.11 -0.86
N ARG A 57 -9.18 -3.21 -1.52
CA ARG A 57 -9.49 -4.47 -0.82
C ARG A 57 -8.30 -4.98 0.00
N ALA A 58 -7.09 -4.83 -0.53
CA ALA A 58 -5.86 -5.15 0.19
C ALA A 58 -5.57 -4.16 1.33
N GLY A 59 -6.03 -2.93 1.22
CA GLY A 59 -5.83 -1.89 2.23
C GLY A 59 -6.71 -2.05 3.45
N LYS A 60 -7.89 -2.68 3.30
CA LYS A 60 -8.81 -2.83 4.45
C LYS A 60 -8.17 -3.54 5.64
N PRO A 61 -7.54 -4.72 5.50
CA PRO A 61 -6.87 -5.37 6.64
C PRO A 61 -5.70 -4.54 7.21
N VAL A 62 -5.03 -3.73 6.40
CA VAL A 62 -3.98 -2.82 6.89
C VAL A 62 -4.59 -1.77 7.82
N TYR A 63 -5.65 -1.08 7.38
CA TYR A 63 -6.31 -0.07 8.21
C TYR A 63 -7.01 -0.68 9.42
N ASP A 64 -7.65 -1.85 9.29
CA ASP A 64 -8.27 -2.56 10.41
C ASP A 64 -7.22 -2.85 11.52
N ALA A 65 -6.02 -3.29 11.12
CA ALA A 65 -4.93 -3.53 12.07
C ALA A 65 -4.42 -2.23 12.70
N LEU A 66 -4.19 -1.19 11.90
CA LEU A 66 -3.72 0.11 12.39
C LEU A 66 -4.71 0.74 13.38
N ILE A 67 -6.01 0.64 13.11
CA ILE A 67 -7.06 1.13 14.03
C ILE A 67 -7.06 0.30 15.33
N ALA A 68 -6.99 -1.03 15.22
CA ALA A 68 -6.96 -1.92 16.38
C ALA A 68 -5.72 -1.72 17.27
N GLU A 69 -4.58 -1.31 16.68
CA GLU A 69 -3.35 -0.98 17.43
C GLU A 69 -3.26 0.50 17.86
N GLY A 70 -4.32 1.29 17.66
CA GLY A 70 -4.33 2.71 18.00
C GLY A 70 -3.42 3.59 17.14
N ARG A 71 -2.94 3.06 15.99
CA ARG A 71 -2.03 3.75 15.07
C ARG A 71 -2.73 4.51 13.95
N CYS A 72 -4.05 4.40 13.87
CA CYS A 72 -4.87 5.15 12.92
C CYS A 72 -6.22 5.51 13.54
N ARG A 73 -6.71 6.70 13.22
CA ARG A 73 -8.09 7.12 13.49
C ARG A 73 -8.73 7.60 12.19
N LEU A 74 -9.99 7.30 12.00
CA LEU A 74 -10.76 7.87 10.89
C LEU A 74 -11.45 9.15 11.38
N SER A 75 -11.60 10.11 10.47
CA SER A 75 -12.26 11.41 10.77
C SER A 75 -13.74 11.26 11.13
N ARG A 76 -14.36 10.12 10.76
CA ARG A 76 -15.74 9.75 11.09
C ARG A 76 -15.94 8.24 10.98
N PRO A 77 -16.99 7.67 11.60
CA PRO A 77 -17.38 6.27 11.43
C PRO A 77 -17.67 5.90 9.97
N LEU A 78 -17.53 4.62 9.63
CA LEU A 78 -17.79 4.08 8.28
C LEU A 78 -19.22 3.56 8.10
N GLU A 79 -20.13 3.82 9.03
CA GLU A 79 -21.51 3.34 8.97
C GLU A 79 -22.18 3.74 7.65
N GLY A 80 -22.63 2.73 6.88
CA GLY A 80 -23.27 2.92 5.57
C GLY A 80 -22.30 3.36 4.44
N ILE A 81 -21.02 3.57 4.71
CA ILE A 81 -20.04 3.97 3.71
C ILE A 81 -19.25 2.73 3.26
N PRO A 82 -19.32 2.34 1.97
CA PRO A 82 -18.55 1.20 1.48
C PRO A 82 -17.05 1.47 1.53
N TRP A 83 -16.25 0.43 1.75
CA TRP A 83 -14.80 0.51 1.65
C TRP A 83 -14.36 0.57 0.19
N ASP A 84 -14.49 1.73 -0.40
CA ASP A 84 -14.16 2.09 -1.78
C ASP A 84 -13.57 3.49 -1.80
N GLY A 85 -12.54 3.72 -2.61
CA GLY A 85 -11.79 4.97 -2.60
C GLY A 85 -12.62 6.19 -2.99
N ALA A 86 -13.53 6.06 -3.96
CA ALA A 86 -14.40 7.13 -4.40
C ALA A 86 -15.47 7.44 -3.33
N ALA A 87 -16.09 6.39 -2.77
CA ALA A 87 -17.10 6.54 -1.72
C ALA A 87 -16.53 7.18 -0.45
N LEU A 88 -15.35 6.73 0.00
CA LEU A 88 -14.67 7.30 1.16
C LEU A 88 -14.29 8.76 0.93
N LYS A 89 -13.80 9.10 -0.27
CA LYS A 89 -13.46 10.48 -0.65
C LYS A 89 -14.71 11.37 -0.68
N ALA A 90 -15.77 10.91 -1.33
CA ALA A 90 -17.04 11.65 -1.41
C ALA A 90 -17.66 11.88 -0.03
N ALA A 91 -17.57 10.90 0.87
CA ALA A 91 -18.03 11.03 2.25
C ALA A 91 -17.10 11.86 3.15
N GLY A 92 -15.97 12.37 2.65
CA GLY A 92 -15.00 13.15 3.44
C GLY A 92 -14.29 12.34 4.52
N VAL A 93 -14.30 10.99 4.42
CA VAL A 93 -13.58 10.14 5.37
C VAL A 93 -12.09 10.22 5.10
N ARG A 94 -11.31 10.53 6.15
CA ARG A 94 -9.85 10.60 6.06
C ARG A 94 -9.19 9.89 7.23
N PRO A 95 -8.11 9.13 6.99
CA PRO A 95 -7.32 8.56 8.05
C PRO A 95 -6.33 9.60 8.60
N THR A 96 -6.15 9.58 9.92
CA THR A 96 -5.06 10.26 10.61
C THR A 96 -4.18 9.20 11.25
N LEU A 97 -2.94 9.12 10.82
CA LEU A 97 -1.96 8.16 11.34
C LEU A 97 -1.33 8.67 12.63
N ILE A 98 -0.93 7.73 13.46
CA ILE A 98 -0.23 7.95 14.74
C ILE A 98 1.00 7.04 14.72
N ASP A 99 2.20 7.61 14.87
CA ASP A 99 3.47 6.89 14.94
C ASP A 99 3.73 5.89 13.78
N THR A 100 3.05 6.06 12.68
CA THR A 100 3.16 5.19 11.50
C THR A 100 3.06 6.00 10.23
N ALA A 101 3.83 5.65 9.20
CA ALA A 101 3.71 6.21 7.85
C ALA A 101 3.35 5.11 6.84
N LEU A 102 2.60 5.48 5.80
CA LEU A 102 2.20 4.60 4.69
C LEU A 102 2.74 5.12 3.37
N SER A 103 3.26 4.25 2.54
CA SER A 103 3.68 4.57 1.18
C SER A 103 3.53 3.36 0.25
N ASN A 104 3.87 3.55 -1.02
CA ASN A 104 3.97 2.48 -2.02
C ASN A 104 5.36 2.48 -2.65
N ALA A 105 5.85 1.31 -3.06
CA ALA A 105 7.08 1.16 -3.81
C ALA A 105 7.04 1.93 -5.14
N TYR A 106 5.85 1.95 -5.78
CA TYR A 106 5.56 2.78 -6.96
C TYR A 106 4.37 3.70 -6.69
N PRO A 107 4.43 5.00 -6.99
CA PRO A 107 3.45 5.97 -6.45
C PRO A 107 2.23 6.18 -7.36
N VAL A 108 2.18 5.55 -8.52
CA VAL A 108 1.09 5.70 -9.50
C VAL A 108 0.40 4.37 -9.69
N CYS A 109 -0.90 4.37 -9.97
CA CYS A 109 -1.64 3.16 -10.33
C CYS A 109 -1.15 2.67 -11.70
N PRO A 110 -0.44 1.51 -11.79
CA PRO A 110 0.04 1.03 -13.08
C PRO A 110 -1.10 0.38 -13.85
N THR A 111 -1.37 0.93 -15.02
CA THR A 111 -2.40 0.42 -15.92
C THR A 111 -2.05 0.75 -17.36
N ASP A 112 -2.35 -0.17 -18.27
CA ASP A 112 -2.11 0.02 -19.69
C ASP A 112 -3.40 0.47 -20.44
N ASP A 113 -4.56 0.20 -19.87
CA ASP A 113 -5.88 0.46 -20.46
C ASP A 113 -6.75 1.43 -19.64
N GLY A 114 -6.28 1.86 -18.48
CA GLY A 114 -7.04 2.71 -17.57
C GLY A 114 -8.07 1.95 -16.72
N GLU A 115 -8.26 0.66 -16.91
CA GLU A 115 -9.29 -0.15 -16.23
C GLU A 115 -8.70 -1.26 -15.36
N HIS A 116 -7.61 -1.88 -15.79
CA HIS A 116 -7.00 -3.01 -15.12
C HIS A 116 -5.67 -2.63 -14.47
N PHE A 117 -5.52 -3.03 -13.23
CA PHE A 117 -4.26 -2.91 -12.49
C PHE A 117 -3.27 -4.00 -12.94
N ARG A 118 -2.05 -3.59 -13.19
CA ARG A 118 -0.89 -4.48 -13.32
C ARG A 118 0.14 -4.19 -12.23
N ALA A 119 1.06 -5.12 -11.99
CA ALA A 119 2.21 -4.83 -11.17
C ALA A 119 3.12 -3.79 -11.84
N PRO A 120 3.76 -2.88 -11.09
CA PRO A 120 4.79 -2.03 -11.65
C PRO A 120 6.00 -2.86 -12.08
N SER A 121 6.59 -2.51 -13.21
CA SER A 121 7.82 -3.14 -13.67
C SER A 121 9.01 -2.77 -12.79
N LYS A 122 10.06 -3.57 -12.82
CA LYS A 122 11.33 -3.24 -12.14
C LYS A 122 11.91 -1.91 -12.62
N ALA A 123 11.83 -1.63 -13.93
CA ALA A 123 12.31 -0.39 -14.52
C ALA A 123 11.54 0.84 -14.01
N GLU A 124 10.22 0.76 -13.89
CA GLU A 124 9.40 1.83 -13.30
C GLU A 124 9.78 2.08 -11.84
N MET A 125 9.92 1.00 -11.05
CA MET A 125 10.27 1.09 -9.63
C MET A 125 11.69 1.62 -9.42
N SER A 126 12.68 1.18 -10.21
CA SER A 126 14.08 1.59 -10.09
C SER A 126 14.41 2.88 -10.84
N SER A 127 13.43 3.54 -11.46
CA SER A 127 13.67 4.83 -12.11
C SER A 127 14.28 5.84 -11.12
N PRO A 128 15.26 6.67 -11.56
CA PRO A 128 15.96 7.60 -10.66
C PRO A 128 15.00 8.52 -9.89
N ALA A 129 13.90 8.94 -10.51
CA ALA A 129 12.90 9.78 -9.86
C ALA A 129 12.17 9.05 -8.74
N ASN A 130 11.79 7.77 -8.96
CA ASN A 130 11.11 6.98 -7.94
C ASN A 130 12.05 6.60 -6.79
N VAL A 131 13.28 6.23 -7.08
CA VAL A 131 14.30 5.91 -6.07
C VAL A 131 14.58 7.13 -5.18
N ARG A 132 14.75 8.32 -5.77
CA ARG A 132 14.91 9.57 -5.00
C ARG A 132 13.71 9.83 -4.09
N ARG A 133 12.49 9.61 -4.57
CA ARG A 133 11.26 9.75 -3.78
C ARG A 133 11.27 8.81 -2.57
N VAL A 134 11.48 7.51 -2.79
CA VAL A 134 11.48 6.52 -1.70
C VAL A 134 12.56 6.83 -0.66
N ARG A 135 13.79 7.17 -1.11
CA ARG A 135 14.88 7.58 -0.22
C ARG A 135 14.51 8.84 0.59
N SER A 136 13.87 9.82 -0.02
CA SER A 136 13.42 11.03 0.66
C SER A 136 12.35 10.72 1.72
N GLU A 137 11.40 9.84 1.42
CA GLU A 137 10.37 9.40 2.36
C GLU A 137 10.97 8.64 3.54
N LEU A 138 11.89 7.71 3.28
CA LEU A 138 12.65 7.00 4.32
C LEU A 138 13.47 7.96 5.19
N ALA A 139 14.20 8.90 4.58
CA ALA A 139 14.96 9.90 5.31
C ALA A 139 14.06 10.77 6.19
N LYS A 140 12.87 11.15 5.70
CA LYS A 140 11.87 11.85 6.50
C LYS A 140 11.40 11.03 7.70
N ALA A 141 11.12 9.74 7.50
CA ALA A 141 10.71 8.82 8.57
C ALA A 141 11.85 8.60 9.59
N ARG A 142 13.09 8.44 9.13
CA ARG A 142 14.27 8.28 10.00
C ARG A 142 14.50 9.49 10.91
N ARG A 143 14.38 10.71 10.40
CA ARG A 143 14.45 11.92 11.22
C ARG A 143 13.36 12.00 12.30
N ARG A 144 12.33 11.18 12.17
CA ARG A 144 11.21 11.06 13.12
C ARG A 144 11.24 9.78 13.94
N GLY A 145 12.35 9.02 13.90
CA GLY A 145 12.58 7.85 14.75
C GLY A 145 12.16 6.51 14.13
N LEU A 146 12.23 6.37 12.79
CA LEU A 146 11.94 5.10 12.11
C LEU A 146 12.83 3.98 12.64
N ARG A 147 12.21 2.87 13.05
CA ARG A 147 12.87 1.64 13.50
C ARG A 147 12.41 0.41 12.73
N THR A 148 11.16 0.41 12.25
CA THR A 148 10.56 -0.76 11.61
C THR A 148 10.04 -0.40 10.23
N VAL A 149 10.44 -1.19 9.23
CA VAL A 149 9.87 -1.14 7.88
C VAL A 149 9.13 -2.45 7.61
N ILE A 150 7.85 -2.34 7.28
CA ILE A 150 7.02 -3.49 6.89
C ILE A 150 6.70 -3.37 5.41
N VAL A 151 7.01 -4.42 4.65
CA VAL A 151 6.81 -4.44 3.19
C VAL A 151 5.77 -5.50 2.82
N LEU A 152 4.75 -5.06 2.11
CA LEU A 152 3.62 -5.90 1.70
C LEU A 152 3.84 -6.44 0.29
N GLY A 153 4.20 -7.72 0.20
CA GLY A 153 4.36 -8.43 -1.06
C GLY A 153 5.78 -8.38 -1.64
N ARG A 154 6.01 -9.27 -2.61
CA ARG A 154 7.34 -9.53 -3.19
C ARG A 154 7.82 -8.43 -4.11
N THR A 155 6.90 -7.75 -4.80
CA THR A 155 7.23 -6.67 -5.74
C THR A 155 7.79 -5.46 -4.99
N ALA A 156 7.13 -5.06 -3.91
CA ALA A 156 7.63 -3.97 -3.06
C ALA A 156 8.94 -4.37 -2.35
N ASP A 157 9.04 -5.61 -1.89
CA ASP A 157 10.23 -6.15 -1.25
C ASP A 157 11.45 -6.17 -2.19
N TRP A 158 11.26 -6.43 -3.48
CA TRP A 158 12.35 -6.31 -4.44
C TRP A 158 12.95 -4.89 -4.45
N LEU A 159 12.13 -3.84 -4.43
CA LEU A 159 12.65 -2.47 -4.41
C LEU A 159 13.30 -2.12 -3.05
N LEU A 160 12.57 -2.33 -1.96
CA LEU A 160 13.00 -1.88 -0.63
C LEU A 160 14.12 -2.77 -0.06
N GLY A 161 13.89 -4.08 -0.05
CA GLY A 161 14.79 -5.07 0.55
C GLY A 161 16.01 -5.36 -0.30
N THR A 162 15.80 -5.62 -1.60
CA THR A 162 16.89 -6.07 -2.50
C THR A 162 17.60 -4.89 -3.17
N TYR A 163 16.85 -4.02 -3.87
CA TYR A 163 17.46 -2.96 -4.68
C TYR A 163 18.02 -1.81 -3.83
N LEU A 164 17.32 -1.41 -2.77
CA LEU A 164 17.76 -0.37 -1.84
C LEU A 164 18.56 -0.91 -0.64
N GLY A 165 18.60 -2.22 -0.43
CA GLY A 165 19.40 -2.86 0.61
C GLY A 165 18.86 -2.72 2.04
N LEU A 166 17.60 -2.30 2.23
CA LEU A 166 17.07 -2.04 3.59
C LEU A 166 17.03 -3.28 4.48
N ARG A 167 17.02 -4.48 3.89
CA ARG A 167 17.03 -5.74 4.65
C ARG A 167 18.32 -5.95 5.43
N GLU A 168 19.41 -5.37 4.95
CA GLU A 168 20.76 -5.53 5.51
C GLU A 168 21.15 -4.37 6.43
N GLU A 169 20.24 -3.41 6.66
CA GLU A 169 20.50 -2.29 7.57
C GLU A 169 20.38 -2.74 9.04
N PRO A 170 21.47 -2.66 9.83
CA PRO A 170 21.51 -3.25 11.18
C PRO A 170 20.57 -2.56 12.19
N ASP A 171 20.28 -1.28 11.98
CA ASP A 171 19.46 -0.49 12.89
C ASP A 171 17.97 -0.45 12.48
N LEU A 172 17.57 -1.31 11.53
CA LEU A 172 16.24 -1.33 10.98
C LEU A 172 15.61 -2.72 11.10
N ASN A 173 14.51 -2.84 11.81
CA ASN A 173 13.68 -4.04 11.79
C ASN A 173 12.95 -4.12 10.44
N TYR A 174 13.45 -4.97 9.54
CA TYR A 174 12.87 -5.14 8.22
C TYR A 174 11.99 -6.38 8.15
N HIS A 175 10.70 -6.21 7.85
CA HIS A 175 9.75 -7.30 7.70
C HIS A 175 9.14 -7.35 6.31
N GLN A 176 9.15 -8.52 5.71
CA GLN A 176 8.38 -8.79 4.49
C GLN A 176 7.25 -9.75 4.82
N ILE A 177 6.03 -9.35 4.55
CA ILE A 177 4.83 -10.16 4.69
C ILE A 177 4.09 -10.24 3.35
N ALA A 178 3.30 -11.30 3.16
CA ALA A 178 2.53 -11.46 1.93
C ALA A 178 1.57 -10.28 1.71
N HIS A 179 1.33 -9.92 0.44
CA HIS A 179 0.37 -8.87 0.10
C HIS A 179 -1.06 -9.30 0.49
N PRO A 180 -1.82 -8.50 1.24
CA PRO A 180 -3.13 -8.87 1.78
C PRO A 180 -4.28 -8.77 0.77
N SER A 181 -3.97 -8.81 -0.52
CA SER A 181 -5.00 -8.91 -1.56
C SER A 181 -5.70 -10.28 -1.53
N PRO A 182 -6.92 -10.38 -2.06
CA PRO A 182 -7.60 -11.68 -2.18
C PRO A 182 -6.74 -12.75 -2.86
N LEU A 183 -6.04 -12.39 -3.94
CA LEU A 183 -5.13 -13.31 -4.64
C LEU A 183 -3.92 -13.72 -3.78
N GLY A 184 -3.32 -12.78 -3.04
CA GLY A 184 -2.22 -13.05 -2.13
C GLY A 184 -2.63 -14.00 -1.00
N LEU A 185 -3.79 -13.78 -0.39
CA LEU A 185 -4.33 -14.64 0.65
C LEU A 185 -4.74 -16.03 0.12
N MET A 186 -5.30 -16.10 -1.09
CA MET A 186 -5.59 -17.40 -1.75
C MET A 186 -4.30 -18.18 -2.04
N TRP A 187 -3.25 -17.51 -2.51
CA TRP A 187 -1.96 -18.15 -2.73
C TRP A 187 -1.36 -18.71 -1.43
N LEU A 188 -1.43 -17.95 -0.33
CA LEU A 188 -1.01 -18.43 0.99
C LEU A 188 -1.82 -19.65 1.44
N ALA A 189 -3.15 -19.63 1.27
CA ALA A 189 -4.01 -20.76 1.63
C ALA A 189 -3.64 -22.04 0.84
N ARG A 190 -3.36 -21.90 -0.45
CA ARG A 190 -2.92 -23.03 -1.29
C ARG A 190 -1.58 -23.61 -0.81
N ARG A 191 -0.64 -22.75 -0.40
CA ARG A 191 0.66 -23.19 0.15
C ARG A 191 0.58 -23.82 1.52
N ALA A 192 -0.36 -23.38 2.34
CA ALA A 192 -0.56 -23.93 3.69
C ALA A 192 -1.13 -25.37 3.69
N GLY A 193 -1.67 -25.84 2.56
CA GLY A 193 -2.09 -27.22 2.37
C GLY A 193 -3.59 -27.40 2.09
N LYS A 194 -3.99 -28.64 1.77
CA LYS A 194 -5.41 -28.97 1.51
C LYS A 194 -6.27 -28.69 2.74
N GLY A 195 -7.42 -28.05 2.53
CA GLY A 195 -8.41 -27.78 3.58
C GLY A 195 -8.18 -26.45 4.35
N VAL A 196 -7.08 -25.75 4.13
CA VAL A 196 -6.85 -24.44 4.75
C VAL A 196 -7.72 -23.39 4.08
N ARG A 197 -8.57 -22.73 4.88
CA ARG A 197 -9.48 -21.68 4.39
C ARG A 197 -8.78 -20.34 4.31
N VAL A 198 -9.15 -19.51 3.34
CA VAL A 198 -8.64 -18.14 3.18
C VAL A 198 -8.89 -17.29 4.44
N SER A 199 -10.00 -17.51 5.14
CA SER A 199 -10.31 -16.84 6.41
C SER A 199 -9.29 -17.12 7.52
N GLN A 200 -8.82 -18.37 7.62
CA GLN A 200 -7.78 -18.77 8.59
C GLN A 200 -6.45 -18.09 8.28
N VAL A 201 -6.07 -18.10 7.00
CA VAL A 201 -4.85 -17.42 6.53
C VAL A 201 -4.93 -15.91 6.75
N LYS A 202 -6.09 -15.31 6.52
CA LYS A 202 -6.31 -13.88 6.80
C LYS A 202 -6.17 -13.57 8.29
N ALA A 203 -6.71 -14.41 9.16
CA ALA A 203 -6.57 -14.24 10.61
C ALA A 203 -5.11 -14.35 11.07
N GLU A 204 -4.37 -15.33 10.52
CA GLU A 204 -2.94 -15.49 10.76
C GLU A 204 -2.14 -14.30 10.26
N TRP A 205 -2.39 -13.85 9.02
CA TRP A 205 -1.78 -12.65 8.44
C TRP A 205 -2.00 -11.44 9.34
N MET A 206 -3.22 -11.25 9.81
CA MET A 206 -3.59 -10.15 10.70
C MET A 206 -2.82 -10.22 12.03
N ARG A 207 -2.68 -11.42 12.61
CA ARG A 207 -1.93 -11.63 13.85
C ARG A 207 -0.45 -11.28 13.68
N GLN A 208 0.17 -11.77 12.60
CA GLN A 208 1.57 -11.48 12.27
C GLN A 208 1.79 -10.00 12.01
N PHE A 209 0.94 -9.37 11.21
CA PHE A 209 1.05 -7.96 10.89
C PHE A 209 0.91 -7.08 12.15
N ARG A 210 -0.03 -7.38 13.03
CA ARG A 210 -0.19 -6.67 14.31
C ARG A 210 1.00 -6.88 15.24
N SER A 211 1.62 -8.07 15.26
CA SER A 211 2.86 -8.30 16.01
C SER A 211 3.98 -7.36 15.56
N MET A 212 4.21 -7.25 14.23
CA MET A 212 5.22 -6.34 13.67
C MET A 212 4.94 -4.85 14.00
N LEU A 213 3.67 -4.46 14.11
CA LEU A 213 3.28 -3.09 14.50
C LEU A 213 3.62 -2.78 15.98
N ARG A 214 3.79 -3.78 16.83
CA ARG A 214 4.08 -3.63 18.28
C ARG A 214 5.57 -3.63 18.60
N GLU A 215 6.41 -4.03 17.65
CA GLU A 215 7.86 -3.99 17.85
C GLU A 215 8.34 -2.55 18.08
N ARG A 216 9.16 -2.37 19.14
CA ARG A 216 9.66 -1.06 19.59
C ARG A 216 11.17 -0.96 19.40
#